data_019ba22abce2a1a225ffa7175e5f6218
#
_entry.id   019ba22abce2a1a225ffa7175e5f6218
#
_cell.length_a   1.000
_cell.length_b   1.000
_cell.length_c   1.000
_cell.angle_alpha   90.00
_cell.angle_beta   90.00
_cell.angle_gamma   90.00
#
_symmetry.space_group_name_H-M   'P 1'
#
loop_
_entity.id
_entity.type
_entity.pdbx_description
1 polymer ?
#
loop_
_entity_poly.entity_id
_entity_poly.type
_entity_poly.pdbx_seq_one_letter_code
_entity_poly.pdbx_strand_id
1 'polypeptide(L)' 'MPIGAQDHLEQLYGRQRLLSEEASRLESERDLLGQNSDRRYLLEVEIIALREEASRISARIADVLERDLQR' A
#
# COMPACT_ATOMS: atom_id res chain seq x y z
N MET A 1 10.98 -28.14 -4.15
CA MET A 1 9.69 -27.49 -4.24
C MET A 1 9.83 -26.01 -4.47
N PRO A 2 9.27 -25.51 -5.51
CA PRO A 2 9.36 -24.10 -5.73
C PRO A 2 8.54 -23.39 -4.67
N ILE A 3 9.24 -22.74 -3.80
CA ILE A 3 8.67 -21.82 -2.86
C ILE A 3 8.28 -20.61 -3.69
N GLY A 4 7.34 -20.81 -4.57
CA GLY A 4 7.25 -19.86 -5.64
C GLY A 4 6.28 -18.75 -5.39
N ALA A 5 5.18 -18.81 -6.14
CA ALA A 5 4.20 -17.74 -6.21
C ALA A 5 3.54 -17.45 -4.87
N GLN A 6 3.36 -18.45 -4.03
CA GLN A 6 2.65 -18.28 -2.76
C GLN A 6 3.43 -17.42 -1.77
N ASP A 7 4.74 -17.68 -1.62
CA ASP A 7 5.57 -16.86 -0.73
C ASP A 7 5.65 -15.43 -1.25
N HIS A 8 5.76 -15.28 -2.56
CA HIS A 8 5.80 -13.96 -3.16
C HIS A 8 4.50 -13.21 -2.92
N LEU A 9 3.36 -13.91 -3.04
CA LEU A 9 2.05 -13.31 -2.77
C LEU A 9 1.92 -12.90 -1.30
N GLU A 10 2.37 -13.74 -0.38
CA GLU A 10 2.31 -13.41 1.04
C GLU A 10 3.12 -12.16 1.35
N GLN A 11 4.29 -12.01 0.75
CA GLN A 11 5.10 -10.82 0.92
C GLN A 11 4.41 -9.59 0.36
N LEU A 12 3.78 -9.70 -0.79
CA LEU A 12 3.06 -8.60 -1.40
C LEU A 12 1.85 -8.19 -0.56
N TYR A 13 1.07 -9.15 -0.09
CA TYR A 13 -0.08 -8.86 0.78
C TYR A 13 0.36 -8.22 2.09
N GLY A 14 1.43 -8.73 2.68
CA GLY A 14 1.97 -8.15 3.92
C GLY A 14 2.40 -6.71 3.72
N ARG A 15 3.11 -6.45 2.64
CA ARG A 15 3.56 -5.09 2.32
C ARG A 15 2.37 -4.17 2.05
N GLN A 16 1.38 -4.65 1.31
CA GLN A 16 0.17 -3.88 1.04
C GLN A 16 -0.54 -3.49 2.33
N ARG A 17 -0.66 -4.44 3.26
CA ARG A 17 -1.29 -4.18 4.55
C ARG A 17 -0.53 -3.13 5.33
N LEU A 18 0.81 -3.23 5.39
CA LEU A 18 1.62 -2.25 6.09
C LEU A 18 1.47 -0.85 5.51
N LEU A 19 1.44 -0.74 4.19
CA LEU A 19 1.24 0.55 3.53
C LEU A 19 -0.14 1.12 3.83
N SER A 20 -1.17 0.28 3.82
CA SER A 20 -2.53 0.71 4.14
C SER A 20 -2.65 1.18 5.59
N GLU A 21 -2.04 0.45 6.51
CA GLU A 21 -2.05 0.83 7.93
C GLU A 21 -1.33 2.15 8.15
N GLU A 22 -0.17 2.31 7.51
CA GLU A 22 0.59 3.56 7.59
C GLU A 22 -0.20 4.73 7.03
N ALA A 23 -0.82 4.55 5.86
CA ALA A 23 -1.65 5.59 5.26
C ALA A 23 -2.82 5.97 6.17
N SER A 24 -3.49 4.98 6.75
CA SER A 24 -4.61 5.22 7.66
C SER A 24 -4.18 5.99 8.89
N ARG A 25 -3.01 5.66 9.44
CA ARG A 25 -2.47 6.36 10.60
C ARG A 25 -2.18 7.82 10.25
N LEU A 26 -1.58 8.06 9.11
CA LEU A 26 -1.28 9.42 8.67
C LEU A 26 -2.55 10.21 8.38
N GLU A 27 -3.58 9.56 7.84
CA GLU A 27 -4.86 10.21 7.64
C GLU A 27 -5.49 10.66 8.96
N SER A 28 -5.39 9.84 10.00
CA SER A 28 -5.87 10.21 11.33
C SER A 28 -5.10 11.40 11.88
N GLU A 29 -3.77 11.41 11.72
CA GLU A 29 -2.96 12.57 12.13
C GLU A 29 -3.36 13.82 11.37
N ARG A 30 -3.55 13.69 10.06
CA ARG A 30 -3.96 14.81 9.22
C ARG A 30 -5.27 15.42 9.72
N ASP A 31 -6.24 14.58 10.06
CA ASP A 31 -7.56 15.03 10.47
C ASP A 31 -7.53 15.77 11.81
N LEU A 32 -6.50 15.53 12.63
CA LEU A 32 -6.32 16.25 13.89
C LEU A 32 -5.69 17.63 13.70
N LEU A 33 -5.13 17.92 12.53
CA LEU A 33 -4.46 19.18 12.26
C LEU A 33 -5.44 20.20 11.67
N GLY A 34 -5.14 21.49 11.91
CA GLY A 34 -5.92 22.55 11.30
C GLY A 34 -5.74 22.63 9.80
N GLN A 35 -6.71 23.28 9.14
CA GLN A 35 -6.73 23.31 7.67
C GLN A 35 -5.56 24.03 7.03
N ASN A 36 -4.93 24.96 7.76
CA ASN A 36 -3.84 25.78 7.21
C ASN A 36 -2.47 25.36 7.73
N SER A 37 -2.31 24.11 8.09
CA SER A 37 -1.05 23.61 8.63
C SER A 37 -0.13 23.11 7.51
N ASP A 38 1.11 23.56 7.51
CA ASP A 38 2.13 23.03 6.60
C ASP A 38 2.33 21.55 6.82
N ARG A 39 2.22 21.09 8.05
CA ARG A 39 2.34 19.68 8.38
C ARG A 39 1.23 18.88 7.75
N ARG A 40 0.02 19.43 7.69
CA ARG A 40 -1.10 18.78 7.02
C ARG A 40 -0.78 18.52 5.55
N TYR A 41 -0.20 19.51 4.87
CA TYR A 41 0.19 19.36 3.47
C TYR A 41 1.23 18.25 3.30
N LEU A 42 2.25 18.22 4.17
CA LEU A 42 3.27 17.18 4.11
C LEU A 42 2.68 15.79 4.34
N LEU A 43 1.73 15.67 5.27
CA LEU A 43 1.06 14.40 5.51
C LEU A 43 0.24 13.96 4.31
N GLU A 44 -0.44 14.89 3.64
CA GLU A 44 -1.20 14.56 2.43
C GLU A 44 -0.31 14.04 1.32
N VAL A 45 0.86 14.64 1.13
CA VAL A 45 1.82 14.16 0.13
C VAL A 45 2.28 12.75 0.46
N GLU A 46 2.59 12.47 1.73
CA GLU A 46 2.99 11.13 2.15
C GLU A 46 1.87 10.11 1.98
N ILE A 47 0.64 10.48 2.32
CA ILE A 47 -0.52 9.60 2.16
C ILE A 47 -0.69 9.23 0.68
N ILE A 48 -0.60 10.20 -0.20
CA ILE A 48 -0.72 9.96 -1.64
C ILE A 48 0.37 9.00 -2.12
N ALA A 49 1.61 9.22 -1.69
CA ALA A 49 2.73 8.35 -2.07
C ALA A 49 2.52 6.92 -1.59
N LEU A 50 2.06 6.74 -0.36
CA LEU A 50 1.80 5.42 0.20
C LEU A 50 0.67 4.71 -0.56
N ARG A 51 -0.39 5.44 -0.89
CA ARG A 51 -1.51 4.85 -1.62
C ARG A 51 -1.13 4.49 -3.05
N GLU A 52 -0.30 5.29 -3.69
CA GLU A 52 0.21 4.95 -5.02
C GLU A 52 1.07 3.70 -4.97
N GLU A 53 1.91 3.57 -3.97
CA GLU A 53 2.73 2.36 -3.81
C GLU A 53 1.85 1.15 -3.53
N ALA A 54 0.84 1.28 -2.68
CA ALA A 54 -0.11 0.21 -2.41
C ALA A 54 -0.85 -0.21 -3.68
N SER A 55 -1.19 0.75 -4.52
CA SER A 55 -1.86 0.49 -5.79
C SER A 55 -0.96 -0.32 -6.73
N ARG A 56 0.32 0.01 -6.79
CA ARG A 56 1.27 -0.75 -7.60
C ARG A 56 1.41 -2.18 -7.10
N ILE A 57 1.40 -2.35 -5.79
CA ILE A 57 1.47 -3.69 -5.20
C ILE A 57 0.20 -4.48 -5.54
N SER A 58 -0.96 -3.83 -5.47
CA SER A 58 -2.22 -4.48 -5.87
C SER A 58 -2.18 -4.94 -7.32
N ALA A 59 -1.65 -4.12 -8.21
CA ALA A 59 -1.51 -4.48 -9.61
C ALA A 59 -0.56 -5.67 -9.78
N ARG A 60 0.50 -5.72 -9.00
CA ARG A 60 1.45 -6.82 -9.06
C ARG A 60 0.83 -8.11 -8.53
N ILE A 61 0.03 -8.01 -7.46
CA ILE A 61 -0.70 -9.16 -6.94
C ILE A 61 -1.64 -9.71 -8.01
N ALA A 62 -2.39 -8.85 -8.68
CA ALA A 62 -3.29 -9.26 -9.75
C ALA A 62 -2.53 -9.95 -10.87
N ASP A 63 -1.37 -9.44 -11.24
CA ASP A 63 -0.54 -10.01 -12.29
C ASP A 63 -0.05 -11.40 -11.92
N VAL A 64 0.39 -11.59 -10.68
CA VAL A 64 0.85 -12.90 -10.20
C VAL A 64 -0.31 -13.90 -10.18
N LEU A 65 -1.47 -13.49 -9.71
CA LEU A 65 -2.65 -14.35 -9.67
C LEU A 65 -3.10 -14.74 -11.08
N GLU A 66 -3.06 -13.79 -12.00
CA GLU A 66 -3.43 -14.05 -13.39
C GLU A 66 -2.50 -15.06 -14.03
N ARG A 67 -1.22 -14.94 -13.80
CA ARG A 67 -0.24 -15.89 -14.32
C ARG A 67 -0.47 -17.30 -13.76
N ASP A 68 -0.82 -17.39 -12.50
CA ASP A 68 -1.10 -18.66 -11.85
C ASP A 68 -2.33 -19.33 -12.45
N LEU A 69 -3.34 -18.54 -12.80
CA LEU A 69 -4.56 -19.06 -13.39
C LEU A 69 -4.38 -19.53 -14.83
N GLN A 70 -3.35 -19.04 -15.51
CA GLN A 70 -3.11 -19.39 -16.91
C GLN A 70 -2.31 -20.70 -17.07
N ARG A 71 -1.95 -21.33 -16.01
CA ARG A 71 -1.31 -22.64 -16.05
C ARG A 71 -2.38 -23.74 -16.03
#